data_ce08a853b45124308aca7a1bc877cb5f
#
_entry.id   ce08a853b45124308aca7a1bc877cb5f
#
_cell.length_a   1.000
_cell.length_b   1.000
_cell.length_c   1.000
_cell.angle_alpha   90.00
_cell.angle_beta   90.00
_cell.angle_gamma   90.00
#
_symmetry.space_group_name_H-M   'P 1'
#
loop_
_entity.id
_entity.type
_entity.pdbx_description
1 polymer ?
#
loop_
_entity_poly.entity_id
_entity_poly.type
_entity_poly.pdbx_seq_one_letter_code
_entity_poly.pdbx_strand_id
1 'polypeptide(L)'
;MAGILPVAFHNNKIYFLLSRETIDVKYRDAGKWSDFGGKREKGEDLKTTAIREGFEESDGIFGNQKDIEYLIDNSLIKKLRVNHYTTYIIQVPYVKDLPKVFRENYLHVLKTNKKKVLESNGLYEKDMLKWVELKKLKDFVP
;
A
#
# COMPACT_ATOMS: atom_id res chain seq x y z
N MET A 1 -0.22 -11.58 9.56
CA MET A 1 -0.38 -10.58 8.48
C MET A 1 0.31 -9.28 8.87
N ALA A 2 0.88 -8.61 7.92
CA ALA A 2 1.55 -7.34 8.15
C ALA A 2 1.57 -6.47 6.91
N GLY A 3 1.70 -5.17 7.10
CA GLY A 3 1.78 -4.22 6.01
C GLY A 3 2.35 -2.87 6.43
N ILE A 4 2.48 -1.99 5.46
CA ILE A 4 2.89 -0.60 5.69
C ILE A 4 1.72 0.33 5.43
N LEU A 5 1.63 1.39 6.21
CA LEU A 5 0.66 2.47 6.00
C LEU A 5 1.44 3.79 5.93
N PRO A 6 1.66 4.30 4.72
CA PRO A 6 2.35 5.57 4.57
C PRO A 6 1.52 6.74 5.08
N VAL A 7 2.17 7.66 5.77
CA VAL A 7 1.56 8.88 6.27
C VAL A 7 2.42 10.07 5.88
N ALA A 8 1.78 11.17 5.53
CA ALA A 8 2.47 12.40 5.19
C ALA A 8 1.85 13.59 5.94
N PHE A 9 2.71 14.56 6.25
CA PHE A 9 2.29 15.81 6.89
C PHE A 9 2.38 16.92 5.84
N HIS A 10 1.26 17.61 5.62
CA HIS A 10 1.18 18.67 4.62
C HIS A 10 0.17 19.73 5.03
N ASN A 11 0.57 21.01 5.00
CA ASN A 11 -0.28 22.14 5.38
C ASN A 11 -0.99 21.94 6.73
N ASN A 12 -0.23 21.51 7.75
CA ASN A 12 -0.72 21.25 9.11
C ASN A 12 -1.79 20.16 9.19
N LYS A 13 -1.85 19.29 8.18
CA LYS A 13 -2.77 18.15 8.13
C LYS A 13 -2.01 16.86 8.00
N ILE A 14 -2.66 15.78 8.45
CA ILE A 14 -2.13 14.43 8.37
C ILE A 14 -2.90 13.69 7.29
N TYR A 15 -2.16 13.11 6.33
CA TYR A 15 -2.74 12.32 5.23
C TYR A 15 -2.22 10.89 5.28
N PHE A 16 -3.11 9.94 5.12
CA PHE A 16 -2.74 8.54 4.92
C PHE A 16 -2.84 8.20 3.44
N LEU A 17 -1.90 7.39 2.96
CA LEU A 17 -1.96 6.88 1.60
C LEU A 17 -2.64 5.53 1.61
N LEU A 18 -3.87 5.47 1.13
CA LEU A 18 -4.63 4.24 1.02
C LEU A 18 -4.58 3.70 -0.40
N SER A 19 -4.72 2.40 -0.52
CA SER A 19 -4.72 1.69 -1.79
C SER A 19 -6.01 0.91 -1.96
N ARG A 20 -6.50 0.82 -3.20
CA ARG A 20 -7.72 0.10 -3.51
C ARG A 20 -7.40 -1.24 -4.18
N GLU A 21 -7.99 -2.32 -3.66
CA GLU A 21 -7.93 -3.62 -4.32
C GLU A 21 -8.57 -3.53 -5.71
N THR A 22 -7.89 -4.05 -6.73
CA THR A 22 -8.33 -3.88 -8.11
C THR A 22 -9.76 -4.36 -8.34
N ILE A 23 -10.52 -3.58 -9.09
CA ILE A 23 -11.87 -3.93 -9.55
C ILE A 23 -11.84 -4.71 -10.86
N ASP A 24 -10.68 -4.82 -11.50
CA ASP A 24 -10.52 -5.50 -12.80
C ASP A 24 -10.35 -7.02 -12.65
N VAL A 25 -10.19 -7.50 -11.42
CA VAL A 25 -10.15 -8.92 -11.08
C VAL A 25 -11.30 -9.20 -10.11
N LYS A 26 -12.12 -10.18 -10.44
CA LYS A 26 -13.31 -10.48 -9.65
C LYS A 26 -12.96 -11.35 -8.43
N TYR A 27 -12.94 -10.75 -7.24
CA TYR A 27 -12.77 -11.47 -5.98
C TYR A 27 -13.41 -10.69 -4.83
N ARG A 28 -13.46 -11.35 -3.64
CA ARG A 28 -14.22 -10.85 -2.48
C ARG A 28 -13.85 -9.42 -2.06
N ASP A 29 -12.56 -9.09 -2.09
CA ASP A 29 -12.08 -7.81 -1.58
C ASP A 29 -11.95 -6.72 -2.64
N ALA A 30 -12.36 -7.01 -3.90
CA ALA A 30 -12.29 -6.04 -4.99
C ALA A 30 -12.95 -4.70 -4.62
N GLY A 31 -12.25 -3.61 -4.88
CA GLY A 31 -12.73 -2.26 -4.60
C GLY A 31 -12.55 -1.78 -3.16
N LYS A 32 -12.06 -2.62 -2.26
CA LYS A 32 -11.82 -2.21 -0.87
C LYS A 32 -10.53 -1.42 -0.73
N TRP A 33 -10.57 -0.44 0.16
CA TRP A 33 -9.42 0.41 0.48
C TRP A 33 -8.71 -0.12 1.72
N SER A 34 -7.38 -0.14 1.70
CA SER A 34 -6.56 -0.60 2.82
C SER A 34 -5.14 -0.05 2.74
N ASP A 35 -4.29 -0.51 3.66
CA ASP A 35 -2.84 -0.30 3.60
C ASP A 35 -2.21 -1.17 2.49
N PHE A 36 -0.89 -1.24 2.48
CA PHE A 36 -0.12 -2.13 1.59
C PHE A 36 0.36 -3.32 2.43
N GLY A 37 -0.38 -4.41 2.42
CA GLY A 37 -0.06 -5.54 3.27
C GLY A 37 -0.74 -6.83 2.87
N GLY A 38 -0.41 -7.90 3.57
CA GLY A 38 -0.95 -9.21 3.30
C GLY A 38 -0.45 -10.30 4.24
N LYS A 39 -0.57 -11.53 3.81
CA LYS A 39 -0.27 -12.71 4.61
C LYS A 39 1.22 -12.96 4.72
N ARG A 40 1.64 -13.40 5.91
CA ARG A 40 3.00 -13.87 6.16
C ARG A 40 3.25 -15.17 5.40
N GLU A 41 4.37 -15.24 4.71
CA GLU A 41 4.83 -16.48 4.10
C GLU A 41 5.66 -17.27 5.11
N LYS A 42 5.81 -18.58 4.87
CA LYS A 42 6.58 -19.45 5.73
C LYS A 42 8.02 -18.95 5.85
N GLY A 43 8.50 -18.87 7.08
CA GLY A 43 9.86 -18.42 7.37
C GLY A 43 10.04 -16.92 7.48
N GLU A 44 9.01 -16.13 7.20
CA GLU A 44 9.07 -14.67 7.35
C GLU A 44 8.72 -14.25 8.78
N ASP A 45 9.41 -13.23 9.29
CA ASP A 45 8.92 -12.48 10.44
C ASP A 45 7.95 -11.39 9.93
N LEU A 46 7.30 -10.69 10.86
CA LEU A 46 6.30 -9.68 10.50
C LEU A 46 6.90 -8.49 9.73
N LYS A 47 8.11 -8.09 10.10
CA LYS A 47 8.80 -7.00 9.40
C LYS A 47 9.11 -7.38 7.95
N THR A 48 9.60 -8.59 7.72
CA THR A 48 9.88 -9.11 6.38
C THR A 48 8.61 -9.16 5.55
N THR A 49 7.50 -9.62 6.13
CA THR A 49 6.20 -9.63 5.46
C THR A 49 5.77 -8.22 5.06
N ALA A 50 5.88 -7.25 5.96
CA ALA A 50 5.52 -5.86 5.68
C ALA A 50 6.38 -5.26 4.55
N ILE A 51 7.68 -5.57 4.53
CA ILE A 51 8.60 -5.11 3.49
C ILE A 51 8.20 -5.69 2.13
N ARG A 52 8.00 -7.00 2.07
CA ARG A 52 7.65 -7.68 0.82
C ARG A 52 6.29 -7.23 0.29
N GLU A 53 5.27 -7.27 1.14
CA GLU A 53 3.92 -6.85 0.75
C GLU A 53 3.87 -5.36 0.40
N GLY A 54 4.58 -4.54 1.17
CA GLY A 54 4.68 -3.10 0.89
C GLY A 54 5.29 -2.82 -0.47
N PHE A 55 6.32 -3.57 -0.84
CA PHE A 55 6.93 -3.46 -2.17
C PHE A 55 5.98 -3.93 -3.27
N GLU A 56 5.43 -5.13 -3.12
CA GLU A 56 4.56 -5.74 -4.13
C GLU A 56 3.30 -4.90 -4.36
N GLU A 57 2.60 -4.54 -3.30
CA GLU A 57 1.31 -3.84 -3.42
C GLU A 57 1.44 -2.38 -3.82
N SER A 58 2.58 -1.76 -3.60
CA SER A 58 2.85 -0.40 -4.06
C SER A 58 3.44 -0.36 -5.47
N ASP A 59 3.68 -1.52 -6.08
CA ASP A 59 4.30 -1.64 -7.41
C ASP A 59 5.64 -0.88 -7.47
N GLY A 60 6.35 -0.85 -6.35
CA GLY A 60 7.66 -0.23 -6.27
C GLY A 60 7.69 1.30 -6.22
N ILE A 61 6.56 1.98 -5.97
CA ILE A 61 6.56 3.46 -5.92
C ILE A 61 7.38 4.03 -4.77
N PHE A 62 7.64 3.25 -3.72
CA PHE A 62 8.50 3.63 -2.59
C PHE A 62 9.93 3.11 -2.76
N GLY A 63 10.28 2.60 -3.94
CA GLY A 63 11.57 1.99 -4.19
C GLY A 63 11.52 0.47 -4.06
N ASN A 64 12.68 -0.15 -3.85
CA ASN A 64 12.78 -1.58 -3.67
C ASN A 64 12.57 -1.99 -2.20
N GLN A 65 12.73 -3.28 -1.90
CA GLN A 65 12.53 -3.78 -0.54
C GLN A 65 13.50 -3.16 0.47
N LYS A 66 14.74 -2.87 0.06
CA LYS A 66 15.70 -2.21 0.94
C LYS A 66 15.29 -0.77 1.27
N ASP A 67 14.68 -0.07 0.32
CA ASP A 67 14.17 1.28 0.54
C ASP A 67 13.02 1.28 1.54
N ILE A 68 12.13 0.29 1.47
CA ILE A 68 11.03 0.15 2.44
C ILE A 68 11.57 -0.22 3.81
N GLU A 69 12.55 -1.11 3.88
CA GLU A 69 13.22 -1.45 5.13
C GLU A 69 13.83 -0.20 5.78
N TYR A 70 14.49 0.64 4.98
CA TYR A 70 15.04 1.90 5.45
C TYR A 70 13.95 2.82 6.03
N LEU A 71 12.80 2.92 5.37
CA LEU A 71 11.68 3.71 5.88
C LEU A 71 11.15 3.17 7.22
N ILE A 72 11.03 1.87 7.36
CA ILE A 72 10.61 1.25 8.62
C ILE A 72 11.64 1.51 9.72
N ASP A 73 12.92 1.42 9.41
CA ASP A 73 13.98 1.59 10.40
C ASP A 73 14.21 3.06 10.80
N ASN A 74 13.96 4.01 9.90
CA ASN A 74 14.33 5.41 10.09
C ASN A 74 13.17 6.40 10.13
N SER A 75 12.01 6.02 9.66
CA SER A 75 10.86 6.92 9.52
C SER A 75 9.58 6.32 10.12
N LEU A 76 9.73 5.36 11.02
CA LEU A 76 8.59 4.74 11.69
C LEU A 76 7.96 5.72 12.68
N ILE A 77 6.65 5.94 12.53
CA ILE A 77 5.87 6.73 13.47
C ILE A 77 5.31 5.82 14.57
N LYS A 78 4.74 4.68 14.16
CA LYS A 78 4.14 3.73 15.09
C LYS A 78 4.03 2.35 14.47
N LYS A 79 4.23 1.32 15.29
CA LYS A 79 3.90 -0.06 14.98
C LYS A 79 2.61 -0.39 15.70
N LEU A 80 1.56 -0.66 14.95
CA LEU A 80 0.23 -0.89 15.51
C LEU A 80 -0.20 -2.33 15.24
N ARG A 81 -0.66 -3.03 16.28
CA ARG A 81 -1.18 -4.37 16.15
C ARG A 81 -2.65 -4.42 16.54
N VAL A 82 -3.50 -4.87 15.61
CA VAL A 82 -4.93 -5.06 15.85
C VAL A 82 -5.27 -6.48 15.41
N ASN A 83 -5.79 -7.29 16.33
CA ASN A 83 -6.02 -8.71 16.11
C ASN A 83 -4.71 -9.40 15.68
N HIS A 84 -4.65 -10.01 14.52
CA HIS A 84 -3.46 -10.69 14.01
C HIS A 84 -2.76 -9.91 12.90
N TYR A 85 -3.06 -8.62 12.77
CA TYR A 85 -2.49 -7.76 11.74
C TYR A 85 -1.59 -6.70 12.35
N THR A 86 -0.35 -6.62 11.88
CA THR A 86 0.62 -5.60 12.31
C THR A 86 0.83 -4.59 11.19
N THR A 87 0.59 -3.32 11.50
CA THR A 87 0.77 -2.20 10.57
C THR A 87 1.95 -1.36 11.00
N TYR A 88 2.89 -1.16 10.08
CA TYR A 88 4.00 -0.22 10.27
C TYR A 88 3.61 1.10 9.64
N ILE A 89 3.32 2.10 10.48
CA ILE A 89 2.97 3.45 10.02
C ILE A 89 4.27 4.20 9.81
N ILE A 90 4.57 4.54 8.56
CA ILE A 90 5.82 5.16 8.16
C ILE A 90 5.57 6.55 7.59
N GLN A 91 6.46 7.49 7.92
CA GLN A 91 6.37 8.83 7.36
C GLN A 91 7.04 8.88 5.98
N VAL A 92 6.31 9.43 5.02
CA VAL A 92 6.80 9.64 3.66
C VAL A 92 6.55 11.11 3.26
N PRO A 93 7.28 11.63 2.26
CA PRO A 93 6.95 12.95 1.73
C PRO A 93 5.54 12.97 1.13
N TYR A 94 4.86 14.11 1.26
CA TYR A 94 3.60 14.32 0.55
C TYR A 94 3.89 14.64 -0.91
N VAL A 95 3.49 13.75 -1.80
CA VAL A 95 3.61 13.93 -3.25
C VAL A 95 2.20 13.94 -3.82
N LYS A 96 1.71 15.13 -4.15
CA LYS A 96 0.34 15.35 -4.59
C LYS A 96 -0.07 14.43 -5.74
N ASP A 97 0.80 14.26 -6.73
CA ASP A 97 0.49 13.52 -7.94
C ASP A 97 0.82 12.02 -7.87
N LEU A 98 1.25 11.53 -6.72
CA LEU A 98 1.57 10.11 -6.55
C LEU A 98 0.40 9.20 -6.92
N PRO A 99 -0.85 9.47 -6.47
CA PRO A 99 -2.00 8.67 -6.90
C PRO A 99 -2.24 8.69 -8.40
N LYS A 100 -2.02 9.85 -9.04
CA LYS A 100 -2.18 9.98 -10.49
C LYS A 100 -1.16 9.13 -11.23
N VAL A 101 0.10 9.22 -10.85
CA VAL A 101 1.20 8.45 -11.47
C VAL A 101 0.96 6.95 -11.30
N PHE A 102 0.56 6.53 -10.11
CA PHE A 102 0.25 5.13 -9.84
C PHE A 102 -0.88 4.63 -10.74
N ARG A 103 -1.97 5.40 -10.84
CA ARG A 103 -3.13 5.05 -11.66
C ARG A 103 -2.77 4.95 -13.14
N GLU A 104 -2.01 5.91 -13.65
CA GLU A 104 -1.56 5.91 -15.04
C GLU A 104 -0.73 4.68 -15.36
N ASN A 105 0.18 4.31 -14.46
CA ASN A 105 1.01 3.11 -14.62
C ASN A 105 0.16 1.83 -14.62
N TYR A 106 -0.79 1.72 -13.70
CA TYR A 106 -1.70 0.58 -13.64
C TYR A 106 -2.50 0.45 -14.94
N LEU A 107 -3.10 1.54 -15.41
CA LEU A 107 -3.88 1.54 -16.64
C LEU A 107 -3.03 1.19 -17.87
N HIS A 108 -1.78 1.65 -17.89
CA HIS A 108 -0.84 1.31 -18.97
C HIS A 108 -0.57 -0.21 -18.99
N VAL A 109 -0.31 -0.80 -17.85
CA VAL A 109 -0.05 -2.26 -17.75
C VAL A 109 -1.31 -3.04 -18.10
N LEU A 110 -2.48 -2.61 -17.63
CA LEU A 110 -3.76 -3.25 -17.96
C LEU A 110 -4.01 -3.24 -19.48
N LYS A 111 -3.66 -2.15 -20.15
CA LYS A 111 -3.82 -1.99 -21.58
C LYS A 111 -2.81 -2.81 -22.40
N THR A 112 -1.54 -2.79 -21.98
CA THR A 112 -0.43 -3.37 -22.78
C THR A 112 -0.10 -4.80 -22.38
N ASN A 113 -0.41 -5.20 -21.14
CA ASN A 113 -0.14 -6.54 -20.64
C ASN A 113 -1.18 -6.94 -19.59
N LYS A 114 -2.42 -7.08 -20.03
CA LYS A 114 -3.54 -7.43 -19.17
C LYS A 114 -3.30 -8.70 -18.34
N LYS A 115 -2.54 -9.64 -18.87
CA LYS A 115 -2.21 -10.89 -18.21
C LYS A 115 -1.51 -10.68 -16.87
N LYS A 116 -0.60 -9.68 -16.78
CA LYS A 116 0.08 -9.36 -15.52
C LYS A 116 -0.89 -8.94 -14.41
N VAL A 117 -1.95 -8.22 -14.75
CA VAL A 117 -2.97 -7.82 -13.80
C VAL A 117 -3.84 -9.01 -13.40
N LEU A 118 -4.26 -9.82 -14.37
CA LEU A 118 -5.18 -10.93 -14.13
C LEU A 118 -4.54 -12.11 -13.39
N GLU A 119 -3.24 -12.34 -13.55
CA GLU A 119 -2.54 -13.45 -12.91
C GLU A 119 -2.25 -13.22 -11.42
N SER A 120 -2.33 -11.98 -10.97
CA SER A 120 -2.30 -11.64 -9.54
C SER A 120 -1.19 -12.33 -8.73
N ASN A 121 0.06 -12.12 -9.13
CA ASN A 121 1.23 -12.74 -8.49
C ASN A 121 2.00 -11.77 -7.60
N GLY A 122 1.28 -10.90 -6.89
CA GLY A 122 1.82 -9.91 -5.95
C GLY A 122 1.83 -8.50 -6.48
N LEU A 123 2.13 -8.31 -7.78
CA LEU A 123 2.13 -6.99 -8.42
C LEU A 123 0.77 -6.69 -9.05
N TYR A 124 0.45 -5.40 -9.18
CA TYR A 124 -0.78 -4.91 -9.83
C TYR A 124 -2.07 -5.38 -9.17
N GLU A 125 -2.01 -5.75 -7.90
CA GLU A 125 -3.20 -6.10 -7.11
C GLU A 125 -3.97 -4.87 -6.66
N LYS A 126 -3.32 -3.71 -6.63
CA LYS A 126 -3.93 -2.41 -6.32
C LYS A 126 -4.09 -1.61 -7.59
N ASP A 127 -5.26 -1.00 -7.78
CA ASP A 127 -5.54 -0.24 -9.01
C ASP A 127 -5.60 1.27 -8.81
N MET A 128 -5.60 1.74 -7.57
CA MET A 128 -5.73 3.17 -7.28
C MET A 128 -5.16 3.49 -5.90
N LEU A 129 -4.55 4.65 -5.77
CA LEU A 129 -4.14 5.22 -4.49
C LEU A 129 -4.93 6.49 -4.22
N LYS A 130 -5.02 6.85 -2.94
CA LYS A 130 -5.63 8.12 -2.54
C LYS A 130 -5.00 8.63 -1.25
N TRP A 131 -4.64 9.92 -1.25
CA TRP A 131 -4.32 10.62 -0.01
C TRP A 131 -5.60 10.94 0.74
N VAL A 132 -5.73 10.41 1.95
CA VAL A 132 -6.93 10.59 2.77
C VAL A 132 -6.57 11.32 4.04
N GLU A 133 -7.15 12.49 4.25
CA GLU A 133 -6.95 13.24 5.48
C GLU A 133 -7.45 12.44 6.68
N LEU A 134 -6.72 12.48 7.80
CA LEU A 134 -7.05 11.72 9.01
C LEU A 134 -8.52 11.89 9.41
N LYS A 135 -9.08 13.09 9.31
CA LYS A 135 -10.48 13.36 9.64
C LYS A 135 -11.48 12.54 8.83
N LYS A 136 -11.09 12.14 7.62
CA LYS A 136 -11.96 11.41 6.68
C LYS A 136 -11.65 9.92 6.60
N LEU A 137 -10.69 9.46 7.39
CA LEU A 137 -10.22 8.07 7.31
C LEU A 137 -11.35 7.07 7.59
N LYS A 138 -12.25 7.36 8.50
CA LYS A 138 -13.39 6.50 8.84
C LYS A 138 -14.30 6.21 7.65
N ASP A 139 -14.34 7.08 6.66
CA ASP A 139 -15.19 6.89 5.46
C ASP A 139 -14.63 5.82 4.52
N PHE A 140 -13.38 5.41 4.72
CA PHE A 140 -12.66 4.44 3.89
C PHE A 140 -12.42 3.10 4.60
N VAL A 141 -12.67 3.03 5.88
CA VAL A 141 -12.45 1.81 6.69
C VAL A 141 -13.80 1.15 6.94
N PRO A 142 -13.95 -0.15 6.60
CA PRO A 142 -15.19 -0.88 6.88
C PRO A 142 -15.48 -1.02 8.37
#